data_86b4e1e94d9a4b26687894136d3da097
#
_entry.id   86b4e1e94d9a4b26687894136d3da097
#
_cell.length_a   1.000
_cell.length_b   1.000
_cell.length_c   1.000
_cell.angle_alpha   90.00
_cell.angle_beta   90.00
_cell.angle_gamma   90.00
#
_symmetry.space_group_name_H-M   'P 1'
#
loop_
_entity.id
_entity.type
_entity.pdbx_description
1 polymer ?
#
loop_
_entity_poly.entity_id
_entity_poly.type
_entity_poly.pdbx_seq_one_letter_code
_entity_poly.pdbx_strand_id
1 'polypeptide(L)' 'MKECPKCGGTDIAMIFWGLPQMSKDLEKKVKDKKIVFGGCCVSGNDPKLECNDCGWRY' A
#
# COMPACT_ATOMS: atom_id res chain seq x y z
N MET A 1 10.30 10.18 -6.48
CA MET A 1 10.23 8.85 -5.88
C MET A 1 9.68 8.96 -4.48
N LYS A 2 8.87 7.98 -4.08
CA LYS A 2 8.28 7.98 -2.75
C LYS A 2 9.22 7.32 -1.77
N GLU A 3 9.47 7.98 -0.68
CA GLU A 3 10.33 7.48 0.38
C GLU A 3 9.58 7.55 1.69
N CYS A 4 9.86 6.58 2.56
CA CYS A 4 9.26 6.57 3.89
C CYS A 4 9.80 7.75 4.70
N PRO A 5 8.93 8.64 5.22
CA PRO A 5 9.41 9.77 6.01
C PRO A 5 9.94 9.37 7.38
N LYS A 6 9.70 8.13 7.79
CA LYS A 6 10.10 7.67 9.11
C LYS A 6 11.45 6.94 9.09
N CYS A 7 11.65 6.04 8.12
CA CYS A 7 12.90 5.26 8.06
C CYS A 7 13.76 5.57 6.84
N GLY A 8 13.24 6.36 5.89
CA GLY A 8 13.94 6.68 4.66
C GLY A 8 13.99 5.55 3.63
N GLY A 9 13.26 4.46 3.88
CA GLY A 9 13.22 3.34 2.95
C GLY A 9 12.51 3.68 1.65
N THR A 10 12.90 3.04 0.58
CA THR A 10 12.29 3.26 -0.74
C THR A 10 11.32 2.15 -1.13
N ASP A 11 11.19 1.12 -0.33
CA ASP A 11 10.29 -0.01 -0.57
C ASP A 11 8.88 0.35 -0.10
N ILE A 12 8.15 1.07 -0.95
CA ILE A 12 6.83 1.61 -0.62
C ILE A 12 5.76 0.90 -1.43
N ALA A 13 4.71 0.45 -0.73
CA ALA A 13 3.53 -0.14 -1.36
C ALA A 13 2.40 0.88 -1.38
N MET A 14 1.52 0.75 -2.39
CA MET A 14 0.29 1.54 -2.46
C MET A 14 -0.81 0.82 -1.68
N ILE A 15 -1.52 1.55 -0.80
CA ILE A 15 -2.65 0.98 -0.07
C ILE A 15 -3.89 1.08 -0.94
N PHE A 16 -4.53 -0.05 -1.18
CA PHE A 16 -5.78 -0.12 -1.94
C PHE A 16 -6.94 -0.29 -0.96
N TRP A 17 -7.84 0.69 -0.96
CA TRP A 17 -9.03 0.67 -0.09
C TRP A 17 -10.24 0.17 -0.88
N GLY A 18 -11.10 -0.58 -0.21
CA GLY A 18 -12.29 -1.16 -0.83
C GLY A 18 -12.09 -2.61 -1.21
N LEU A 19 -13.05 -3.14 -1.98
CA LEU A 19 -13.02 -4.52 -2.48
C LEU A 19 -12.66 -4.52 -3.96
N PRO A 20 -11.38 -4.67 -4.31
CA PRO A 20 -10.97 -4.67 -5.71
C PRO A 20 -11.37 -5.98 -6.40
N GLN A 21 -11.64 -5.90 -7.70
CA GLN A 21 -11.73 -7.09 -8.50
C GLN A 21 -10.32 -7.64 -8.70
N MET A 22 -10.12 -8.88 -8.28
CA MET A 22 -8.82 -9.52 -8.45
C MET A 22 -8.60 -9.84 -9.93
N SER A 23 -7.52 -9.31 -10.46
CA SER A 23 -7.05 -9.62 -11.82
C SER A 23 -5.64 -10.19 -11.71
N LYS A 24 -5.16 -10.80 -12.80
CA LYS A 24 -3.80 -11.34 -12.81
C LYS A 24 -2.77 -10.24 -12.57
N ASP A 25 -2.99 -9.05 -13.12
CA ASP A 25 -2.09 -7.93 -12.90
C ASP A 25 -2.10 -7.48 -11.45
N LEU A 26 -3.28 -7.41 -10.83
CA LEU A 26 -3.40 -7.02 -9.43
C LEU A 26 -2.77 -8.06 -8.51
N GLU A 27 -3.03 -9.35 -8.76
CA GLU A 27 -2.41 -10.43 -8.00
C GLU A 27 -0.89 -10.36 -8.03
N LYS A 28 -0.33 -10.09 -9.20
CA LYS A 28 1.12 -9.96 -9.38
C LYS A 28 1.67 -8.79 -8.55
N LYS A 29 0.99 -7.65 -8.57
CA LYS A 29 1.41 -6.49 -7.80
C LYS A 29 1.33 -6.73 -6.29
N VAL A 30 0.30 -7.42 -5.84
CA VAL A 30 0.16 -7.80 -4.43
C VAL A 30 1.27 -8.78 -4.04
N LYS A 31 1.56 -9.74 -4.89
CA LYS A 31 2.62 -10.72 -4.64
C LYS A 31 3.99 -10.07 -4.59
N ASP A 32 4.21 -9.04 -5.40
CA ASP A 32 5.46 -8.26 -5.41
C ASP A 32 5.51 -7.21 -4.29
N LYS A 33 4.50 -7.15 -3.44
CA LYS A 33 4.39 -6.19 -2.33
C LYS A 33 4.35 -4.73 -2.79
N LYS A 34 3.89 -4.50 -4.01
CA LYS A 34 3.71 -3.14 -4.54
C LYS A 34 2.35 -2.56 -4.15
N ILE A 35 1.38 -3.42 -3.84
CA ILE A 35 0.05 -3.03 -3.39
C ILE A 35 -0.30 -3.84 -2.15
N VAL A 36 -0.85 -3.17 -1.14
CA VAL A 36 -1.40 -3.80 0.05
C VAL A 36 -2.86 -3.39 0.19
N PHE A 37 -3.66 -4.24 0.80
CA PHE A 37 -5.07 -3.94 1.03
C PHE A 37 -5.25 -3.30 2.40
N GLY A 38 -5.90 -2.14 2.43
CA GLY A 38 -6.16 -1.42 3.68
C GLY A 38 -7.47 -1.80 4.35
N GLY A 39 -8.39 -2.43 3.62
CA GLY A 39 -9.69 -2.82 4.13
C GLY A 39 -10.83 -2.24 3.32
N CYS A 40 -12.07 -2.50 3.74
CA CYS A 40 -13.26 -2.07 3.02
C CYS A 40 -13.88 -0.77 3.55
N CYS A 41 -13.42 -0.27 4.69
CA CYS A 41 -13.93 0.97 5.28
C CYS A 41 -12.96 2.11 5.03
N VAL A 42 -13.46 3.18 4.43
CA VAL A 42 -12.66 4.36 4.10
C VAL A 42 -13.20 5.54 4.91
N SER A 43 -12.31 6.19 5.66
CA SER A 43 -12.63 7.43 6.35
C SER A 43 -11.80 8.56 5.76
N GLY A 44 -12.19 9.68 5.49
CA GLY A 44 -11.55 10.72 4.67
C GLY A 44 -10.05 11.00 4.87
N ASN A 45 -9.44 10.46 5.92
CA ASN A 45 -8.03 10.67 6.24
C ASN A 45 -7.19 9.40 6.16
N ASP A 46 -7.61 8.42 5.38
CA ASP A 46 -6.90 7.16 5.28
C ASP A 46 -5.55 7.33 4.56
N PRO A 47 -4.50 6.66 5.04
CA PRO A 47 -3.21 6.71 4.36
C PRO A 47 -3.28 6.02 3.01
N LYS A 48 -2.43 6.41 2.09
CA LYS A 48 -2.38 5.86 0.73
C LYS A 48 -1.17 4.99 0.48
N LEU A 49 -0.16 5.08 1.32
CA LEU A 49 1.11 4.39 1.12
C LEU A 49 1.53 3.69 2.42
N GLU A 50 2.25 2.59 2.25
CA GLU A 50 2.79 1.85 3.37
C GLU A 50 4.24 1.48 3.08
N CYS A 51 5.11 1.73 4.04
CA CYS A 51 6.49 1.32 3.95
C CYS A 51 6.62 -0.17 4.27
N ASN A 52 7.22 -0.95 3.37
CA ASN A 52 7.44 -2.38 3.59
C ASN A 52 8.58 -2.65 4.58
N ASP A 53 9.44 -1.68 4.84
CA ASP A 53 10.58 -1.84 5.75
C ASP A 53 10.18 -1.66 7.21
N CYS A 54 9.42 -0.60 7.52
CA CYS A 54 9.05 -0.29 8.91
C CYS A 54 7.54 -0.38 9.19
N GLY A 55 6.72 -0.56 8.17
CA GLY A 55 5.28 -0.64 8.32
C GLY A 55 4.57 0.71 8.50
N TRP A 56 5.27 1.81 8.34
CA TRP A 56 4.68 3.14 8.47
C TRP A 56 3.73 3.43 7.32
N ARG A 57 2.53 3.92 7.64
CA ARG A 57 1.51 4.30 6.65
C ARG A 57 1.38 5.81 6.60
N TYR A 58 1.26 6.34 5.39
CA TYR A 58 1.16 7.80 5.20
C TYR A 58 0.47 8.19 3.91
#